data_f432ff4462d14bc03dfb14826b6cbc5d
#
_entry.id   f432ff4462d14bc03dfb14826b6cbc5d
#
_cell.length_a   1.000
_cell.length_b   1.000
_cell.length_c   1.000
_cell.angle_alpha   90.00
_cell.angle_beta   90.00
_cell.angle_gamma   90.00
#
_symmetry.space_group_name_H-M   'P 1'
#
loop_
_entity.id
_entity.type
_entity.pdbx_description
1 polymer ?
#
loop_
_entity_poly.entity_id
_entity_poly.type
_entity_poly.pdbx_seq_one_letter_code
_entity_poly.pdbx_strand_id
1 'polypeptide(L)'
;MSSQHVRFCKSFDGAEIAYAVSGEGPPVVLMPNWLTHLEYQWRSVAWRPWLEALATRYQLIRYDPRGCGMSDRDVSDLSFETWVRDFGAVVDAVGLDRFSLLGICQGGPIAIEFTARHPGRVSNLVLYGTYGRGRFRRNASPEEPQKAKVMLEMLEVGWAHEDHAFMRAFATQFQPRGSIEHLRSWCELQSAATSASNAVALSRVMFDVDVQDSAARLDCPTLVAHPDRDAVVPVEEGRLLAKKIGRAHV
;
A
#
# COMPACT_ATOMS: atom_id res chain seq x y z
N MET A 1 24.94 -2.85 8.11
CA MET A 1 23.60 -3.21 7.62
C MET A 1 22.58 -2.56 8.53
N SER A 2 21.69 -1.73 8.00
CA SER A 2 20.64 -1.13 8.82
C SER A 2 19.73 -2.24 9.33
N SER A 3 19.48 -2.27 10.63
CA SER A 3 18.48 -3.14 11.25
C SER A 3 17.12 -2.41 11.27
N GLN A 4 16.03 -3.13 11.10
CA GLN A 4 14.72 -2.56 11.41
C GLN A 4 14.37 -2.85 12.87
N HIS A 5 13.71 -1.89 13.51
CA HIS A 5 13.17 -2.03 14.85
C HIS A 5 11.64 -2.08 14.77
N VAL A 6 11.09 -3.28 14.97
CA VAL A 6 9.64 -3.49 14.98
C VAL A 6 9.08 -3.09 16.35
N ARG A 7 7.98 -2.35 16.34
CA ARG A 7 7.23 -1.89 17.50
C ARG A 7 5.74 -2.01 17.22
N PHE A 8 4.93 -1.78 18.24
CA PHE A 8 3.48 -1.85 18.15
C PHE A 8 2.86 -0.60 18.75
N CYS A 9 1.73 -0.18 18.21
CA CYS A 9 0.90 0.87 18.78
C CYS A 9 -0.57 0.44 18.76
N LYS A 10 -1.39 1.08 19.57
CA LYS A 10 -2.83 0.86 19.59
C LYS A 10 -3.53 1.86 18.67
N SER A 11 -4.42 1.36 17.84
CA SER A 11 -5.34 2.19 17.09
C SER A 11 -6.51 2.65 17.98
N PHE A 12 -7.37 3.49 17.43
CA PHE A 12 -8.49 4.12 18.12
C PHE A 12 -9.50 3.15 18.76
N ASP A 13 -9.60 1.94 18.22
CA ASP A 13 -10.50 0.86 18.67
C ASP A 13 -9.77 -0.24 19.47
N GLY A 14 -8.48 -0.03 19.76
CA GLY A 14 -7.64 -0.94 20.52
C GLY A 14 -6.90 -1.98 19.70
N ALA A 15 -7.12 -2.06 18.38
CA ALA A 15 -6.37 -2.95 17.48
C ALA A 15 -4.87 -2.62 17.53
N GLU A 16 -4.04 -3.66 17.55
CA GLU A 16 -2.60 -3.53 17.60
C GLU A 16 -2.01 -3.44 16.18
N ILE A 17 -1.29 -2.35 15.92
CA ILE A 17 -0.69 -2.06 14.62
C ILE A 17 0.84 -2.15 14.76
N ALA A 18 1.44 -3.08 13.99
CA ALA A 18 2.88 -3.25 13.91
C ALA A 18 3.51 -2.20 12.98
N TYR A 19 4.56 -1.55 13.43
CA TYR A 19 5.34 -0.64 12.60
C TYR A 19 6.84 -0.87 12.79
N ALA A 20 7.63 -0.49 11.81
CA ALA A 20 9.08 -0.62 11.84
C ALA A 20 9.74 0.71 11.50
N VAL A 21 10.82 1.01 12.23
CA VAL A 21 11.68 2.17 11.97
C VAL A 21 13.08 1.64 11.60
N SER A 22 13.66 2.19 10.55
CA SER A 22 15.02 1.86 10.09
C SER A 22 15.70 3.10 9.50
N GLY A 23 17.04 3.17 9.68
CA GLY A 23 17.83 4.32 9.24
C GLY A 23 17.65 5.57 10.11
N GLU A 24 18.38 6.60 9.74
CA GLU A 24 18.38 7.92 10.40
C GLU A 24 18.28 9.03 9.34
N GLY A 25 17.81 10.22 9.73
CA GLY A 25 17.66 11.36 8.84
C GLY A 25 16.22 11.88 8.76
N PRO A 26 15.87 12.62 7.69
CA PRO A 26 14.51 13.14 7.52
C PRO A 26 13.48 12.00 7.48
N PRO A 27 12.35 12.12 8.18
CA PRO A 27 11.35 11.04 8.24
C PRO A 27 10.62 10.87 6.91
N VAL A 28 10.59 9.62 6.44
CA VAL A 28 9.80 9.16 5.29
C VAL A 28 8.94 7.99 5.71
N VAL A 29 7.65 8.09 5.49
CA VAL A 29 6.74 6.97 5.70
C VAL A 29 6.42 6.32 4.36
N LEU A 30 6.67 5.02 4.27
CA LEU A 30 6.27 4.18 3.15
C LEU A 30 4.94 3.50 3.48
N MET A 31 3.91 3.86 2.73
CA MET A 31 2.59 3.26 2.87
C MET A 31 2.60 1.80 2.41
N PRO A 32 1.79 0.93 3.03
CA PRO A 32 1.58 -0.43 2.55
C PRO A 32 1.08 -0.43 1.10
N ASN A 33 1.81 -1.11 0.23
CA ASN A 33 1.49 -1.13 -1.22
C ASN A 33 0.39 -2.12 -1.60
N TRP A 34 0.24 -3.17 -0.82
CA TRP A 34 -0.73 -4.25 -0.90
C TRP A 34 -0.76 -4.94 0.45
N LEU A 35 -0.88 -6.25 0.52
CA LEU A 35 -0.71 -7.03 1.74
C LEU A 35 0.77 -7.04 2.13
N THR A 36 1.09 -6.66 3.34
CA THR A 36 2.46 -6.52 3.81
C THR A 36 2.73 -7.45 5.01
N HIS A 37 4.00 -7.70 5.22
CA HIS A 37 4.52 -8.30 6.43
C HIS A 37 5.92 -7.74 6.64
N LEU A 38 6.13 -6.94 7.67
CA LEU A 38 7.35 -6.18 7.91
C LEU A 38 8.62 -7.04 7.84
N GLU A 39 8.62 -8.22 8.47
CA GLU A 39 9.79 -9.11 8.45
C GLU A 39 10.00 -9.77 7.10
N TYR A 40 8.94 -10.26 6.43
CA TYR A 40 9.08 -10.90 5.13
C TYR A 40 9.53 -9.92 4.05
N GLN A 41 9.02 -8.68 4.06
CA GLN A 41 9.51 -7.63 3.16
C GLN A 41 10.98 -7.32 3.41
N TRP A 42 11.42 -7.30 4.68
CA TRP A 42 12.82 -7.03 5.04
C TRP A 42 13.77 -8.15 4.59
N ARG A 43 13.27 -9.37 4.42
CA ARG A 43 14.04 -10.53 3.89
C ARG A 43 13.88 -10.72 2.40
N SER A 44 12.89 -10.08 1.78
CA SER A 44 12.55 -10.26 0.37
C SER A 44 13.65 -9.77 -0.56
N VAL A 45 14.07 -10.60 -1.50
CA VAL A 45 15.03 -10.23 -2.55
C VAL A 45 14.54 -9.08 -3.43
N ALA A 46 13.23 -8.88 -3.52
CA ALA A 46 12.63 -7.80 -4.29
C ALA A 46 12.54 -6.49 -3.50
N TRP A 47 12.23 -6.55 -2.20
CA TRP A 47 11.97 -5.36 -1.40
C TRP A 47 13.19 -4.86 -0.66
N ARG A 48 14.01 -5.75 -0.10
CA ARG A 48 15.12 -5.40 0.77
C ARG A 48 16.09 -4.38 0.17
N PRO A 49 16.59 -4.52 -1.09
CA PRO A 49 17.52 -3.56 -1.65
C PRO A 49 16.95 -2.14 -1.69
N TRP A 50 15.67 -2.03 -1.97
CA TRP A 50 14.97 -0.77 -2.04
C TRP A 50 14.74 -0.14 -0.65
N LEU A 51 14.35 -0.95 0.32
CA LEU A 51 14.19 -0.53 1.71
C LEU A 51 15.51 -0.08 2.34
N GLU A 52 16.59 -0.83 2.09
CA GLU A 52 17.94 -0.46 2.55
C GLU A 52 18.42 0.84 1.90
N ALA A 53 18.20 1.02 0.60
CA ALA A 53 18.56 2.25 -0.10
C ALA A 53 17.84 3.48 0.49
N LEU A 54 16.57 3.37 0.83
CA LEU A 54 15.83 4.43 1.52
C LEU A 54 16.39 4.66 2.94
N ALA A 55 16.63 3.59 3.71
CA ALA A 55 17.12 3.68 5.08
C ALA A 55 18.56 4.22 5.21
N THR A 56 19.33 4.28 4.11
CA THR A 56 20.66 4.94 4.12
C THR A 56 20.60 6.46 4.18
N ARG A 57 19.47 7.08 3.83
CA ARG A 57 19.31 8.53 3.72
C ARG A 57 18.19 9.10 4.57
N TYR A 58 17.25 8.25 4.98
CA TYR A 58 16.02 8.64 5.65
C TYR A 58 15.78 7.79 6.88
N GLN A 59 15.13 8.36 7.87
CA GLN A 59 14.41 7.57 8.85
C GLN A 59 13.18 7.00 8.15
N LEU A 60 13.26 5.73 7.74
CA LEU A 60 12.21 5.04 7.03
C LEU A 60 11.24 4.38 8.02
N ILE A 61 9.99 4.79 7.96
CA ILE A 61 8.88 4.21 8.74
C ILE A 61 8.02 3.37 7.81
N ARG A 62 7.69 2.16 8.24
CA ARG A 62 6.76 1.25 7.56
C ARG A 62 5.81 0.64 8.58
N TYR A 63 4.67 0.18 8.16
CA TYR A 63 3.74 -0.53 9.03
C TYR A 63 2.99 -1.63 8.26
N ASP A 64 2.46 -2.60 8.98
CA ASP A 64 1.51 -3.56 8.45
C ASP A 64 0.10 -3.05 8.75
N PRO A 65 -0.80 -2.94 7.75
CA PRO A 65 -2.19 -2.56 8.03
C PRO A 65 -2.87 -3.65 8.86
N ARG A 66 -3.93 -3.28 9.60
CA ARG A 66 -4.78 -4.29 10.24
C ARG A 66 -5.24 -5.35 9.25
N GLY A 67 -5.40 -6.55 9.69
CA GLY A 67 -5.70 -7.69 8.83
C GLY A 67 -4.47 -8.29 8.15
N CYS A 68 -3.27 -7.70 8.33
CA CYS A 68 -2.04 -8.12 7.65
C CYS A 68 -0.82 -8.20 8.57
N GLY A 69 0.14 -8.98 8.13
CA GLY A 69 1.49 -9.04 8.67
C GLY A 69 1.55 -9.35 10.15
N MET A 70 2.22 -8.47 10.88
CA MET A 70 2.42 -8.56 12.32
C MET A 70 1.36 -7.77 13.11
N SER A 71 0.49 -7.02 12.45
CA SER A 71 -0.66 -6.36 13.07
C SER A 71 -1.78 -7.35 13.38
N ASP A 72 -2.74 -6.93 14.23
CA ASP A 72 -3.94 -7.75 14.50
C ASP A 72 -4.63 -8.15 13.21
N ARG A 73 -4.81 -9.46 13.01
CA ARG A 73 -5.43 -10.05 11.81
C ARG A 73 -6.89 -10.38 12.01
N ASP A 74 -7.29 -10.73 13.23
CA ASP A 74 -8.67 -11.01 13.59
C ASP A 74 -9.33 -9.71 14.08
N VAL A 75 -9.80 -8.94 13.11
CA VAL A 75 -10.42 -7.63 13.32
C VAL A 75 -11.76 -7.56 12.62
N SER A 76 -12.74 -6.92 13.23
CA SER A 76 -14.10 -6.81 12.71
C SER A 76 -14.28 -5.76 11.64
N ASP A 77 -13.42 -4.72 11.61
CA ASP A 77 -13.52 -3.58 10.69
C ASP A 77 -12.24 -3.43 9.85
N LEU A 78 -12.39 -3.69 8.55
CA LEU A 78 -11.36 -3.53 7.52
C LEU A 78 -11.73 -2.39 6.55
N SER A 79 -12.53 -1.42 6.98
CA SER A 79 -12.95 -0.30 6.15
C SER A 79 -11.80 0.63 5.78
N PHE A 80 -11.96 1.39 4.70
CA PHE A 80 -11.00 2.39 4.27
C PHE A 80 -10.78 3.48 5.34
N GLU A 81 -11.85 3.89 6.01
CA GLU A 81 -11.80 4.87 7.11
C GLU A 81 -10.89 4.39 8.26
N THR A 82 -11.02 3.14 8.61
CA THR A 82 -10.23 2.52 9.67
C THR A 82 -8.74 2.50 9.32
N TRP A 83 -8.37 2.22 8.07
CA TRP A 83 -6.96 2.25 7.64
C TRP A 83 -6.36 3.66 7.66
N VAL A 84 -7.13 4.68 7.33
CA VAL A 84 -6.67 6.07 7.44
C VAL A 84 -6.42 6.43 8.90
N ARG A 85 -7.26 5.97 9.81
CA ARG A 85 -7.10 6.19 11.27
C ARG A 85 -5.94 5.38 11.85
N ASP A 86 -5.73 4.14 11.41
CA ASP A 86 -4.56 3.33 11.79
C ASP A 86 -3.26 4.02 11.40
N PHE A 87 -3.21 4.56 10.19
CA PHE A 87 -2.05 5.32 9.76
C PHE A 87 -1.81 6.54 10.67
N GLY A 88 -2.85 7.25 11.05
CA GLY A 88 -2.77 8.33 12.06
C GLY A 88 -2.15 7.85 13.37
N ALA A 89 -2.62 6.72 13.91
CA ALA A 89 -2.07 6.14 15.13
C ALA A 89 -0.59 5.78 15.02
N VAL A 90 -0.15 5.26 13.87
CA VAL A 90 1.26 4.93 13.62
C VAL A 90 2.14 6.19 13.63
N VAL A 91 1.78 7.22 12.88
CA VAL A 91 2.60 8.45 12.81
C VAL A 91 2.63 9.20 14.14
N ASP A 92 1.57 9.15 14.93
CA ASP A 92 1.51 9.72 16.26
C ASP A 92 2.37 8.89 17.25
N ALA A 93 2.35 7.56 17.17
CA ALA A 93 3.18 6.69 18.01
C ALA A 93 4.69 6.83 17.72
N VAL A 94 5.06 7.15 16.49
CA VAL A 94 6.46 7.49 16.13
C VAL A 94 6.85 8.90 16.56
N GLY A 95 5.86 9.78 16.85
CA GLY A 95 6.09 11.18 17.20
C GLY A 95 6.41 12.06 15.99
N LEU A 96 5.80 11.81 14.84
CA LEU A 96 6.04 12.55 13.62
C LEU A 96 5.10 13.76 13.51
N ASP A 97 5.59 14.96 13.73
CA ASP A 97 4.83 16.19 13.47
C ASP A 97 4.73 16.48 11.97
N ARG A 98 5.85 16.33 11.24
CA ARG A 98 5.92 16.58 9.81
C ARG A 98 6.88 15.60 9.13
N PHE A 99 6.42 14.99 8.03
CA PHE A 99 7.15 13.93 7.33
C PHE A 99 6.87 13.91 5.83
N SER A 100 7.73 13.25 5.06
CA SER A 100 7.45 12.92 3.67
C SER A 100 6.71 11.59 3.57
N LEU A 101 5.79 11.49 2.63
CA LEU A 101 4.91 10.32 2.48
C LEU A 101 5.06 9.71 1.09
N LEU A 102 5.26 8.40 1.03
CA LEU A 102 5.37 7.64 -0.21
C LEU A 102 4.22 6.62 -0.29
N GLY A 103 3.25 6.91 -1.16
CA GLY A 103 2.12 6.05 -1.46
C GLY A 103 2.36 5.24 -2.72
N ILE A 104 2.46 3.92 -2.60
CA ILE A 104 2.63 3.00 -3.72
C ILE A 104 1.34 2.20 -3.89
N CYS A 105 0.86 2.06 -5.12
CA CYS A 105 -0.30 1.24 -5.46
C CYS A 105 -1.48 1.53 -4.50
N GLN A 106 -1.93 0.55 -3.71
CA GLN A 106 -3.03 0.69 -2.74
C GLN A 106 -2.73 1.65 -1.58
N GLY A 107 -1.46 1.91 -1.28
CA GLY A 107 -1.09 2.91 -0.27
C GLY A 107 -1.37 4.34 -0.69
N GLY A 108 -1.51 4.61 -2.00
CA GLY A 108 -1.78 5.95 -2.51
C GLY A 108 -3.09 6.55 -2.05
N PRO A 109 -4.24 5.88 -2.19
CA PRO A 109 -5.52 6.39 -1.69
C PRO A 109 -5.50 6.76 -0.21
N ILE A 110 -4.89 5.93 0.64
CA ILE A 110 -4.76 6.20 2.08
C ILE A 110 -3.89 7.44 2.31
N ALA A 111 -2.75 7.52 1.59
CA ALA A 111 -1.85 8.67 1.66
C ALA A 111 -2.54 9.98 1.25
N ILE A 112 -3.33 9.96 0.16
CA ILE A 112 -4.10 11.10 -0.33
C ILE A 112 -5.13 11.55 0.72
N GLU A 113 -5.93 10.61 1.23
CA GLU A 113 -6.98 10.90 2.18
C GLU A 113 -6.42 11.47 3.49
N PHE A 114 -5.37 10.83 4.04
CA PHE A 114 -4.70 11.32 5.23
C PHE A 114 -4.14 12.73 5.04
N THR A 115 -3.45 12.97 3.93
CA THR A 115 -2.84 14.28 3.63
C THR A 115 -3.91 15.37 3.54
N ALA A 116 -5.03 15.10 2.86
CA ALA A 116 -6.13 16.05 2.71
C ALA A 116 -6.84 16.37 4.05
N ARG A 117 -6.88 15.41 4.99
CA ARG A 117 -7.46 15.59 6.32
C ARG A 117 -6.53 16.26 7.33
N HIS A 118 -5.22 16.21 7.08
CA HIS A 118 -4.20 16.73 8.02
C HIS A 118 -3.26 17.73 7.33
N PRO A 119 -3.77 18.92 6.96
CA PRO A 119 -2.97 19.96 6.31
C PRO A 119 -1.71 20.27 7.10
N GLY A 120 -0.56 20.37 6.42
CA GLY A 120 0.72 20.67 7.02
C GLY A 120 1.48 19.48 7.64
N ARG A 121 0.86 18.33 7.90
CA ARG A 121 1.54 17.12 8.44
C ARG A 121 2.43 16.47 7.38
N VAL A 122 2.05 16.48 6.11
CA VAL A 122 2.84 15.92 5.00
C VAL A 122 3.62 17.03 4.31
N SER A 123 4.95 16.94 4.36
CA SER A 123 5.85 17.93 3.74
C SER A 123 5.98 17.74 2.24
N ASN A 124 6.01 16.50 1.78
CA ASN A 124 6.07 16.11 0.38
C ASN A 124 5.34 14.79 0.21
N LEU A 125 4.57 14.67 -0.86
CA LEU A 125 3.85 13.44 -1.20
C LEU A 125 4.39 12.86 -2.51
N VAL A 126 4.78 11.60 -2.50
CA VAL A 126 5.14 10.85 -3.70
C VAL A 126 4.11 9.75 -3.91
N LEU A 127 3.50 9.74 -5.08
CA LEU A 127 2.48 8.78 -5.50
C LEU A 127 3.05 7.95 -6.67
N TYR A 128 3.34 6.67 -6.43
CA TYR A 128 3.96 5.80 -7.41
C TYR A 128 3.06 4.63 -7.81
N GLY A 129 2.75 4.51 -9.11
CA GLY A 129 1.93 3.41 -9.64
C GLY A 129 0.58 3.28 -8.93
N THR A 130 -0.08 4.39 -8.62
CA THR A 130 -1.28 4.45 -7.79
C THR A 130 -2.46 5.12 -8.50
N TYR A 131 -3.57 5.26 -7.83
CA TYR A 131 -4.83 5.71 -8.38
C TYR A 131 -5.65 6.53 -7.36
N GLY A 132 -6.54 7.37 -7.87
CA GLY A 132 -7.53 8.08 -7.05
C GLY A 132 -8.86 7.34 -6.93
N ARG A 133 -9.09 6.30 -7.75
CA ARG A 133 -10.33 5.49 -7.76
C ARG A 133 -10.06 4.02 -7.99
N GLY A 134 -10.70 3.18 -7.22
CA GLY A 134 -10.61 1.72 -7.30
C GLY A 134 -11.27 1.14 -8.55
N ARG A 135 -11.06 -0.16 -8.80
CA ARG A 135 -11.52 -0.85 -10.03
C ARG A 135 -13.02 -0.75 -10.26
N PHE A 136 -13.86 -0.78 -9.22
CA PHE A 136 -15.31 -0.64 -9.36
C PHE A 136 -15.75 0.79 -9.70
N ARG A 137 -14.87 1.78 -9.49
CA ARG A 137 -15.11 3.20 -9.78
C ARG A 137 -14.50 3.65 -11.11
N ARG A 138 -13.67 2.80 -11.73
CA ARG A 138 -13.08 3.05 -13.06
C ARG A 138 -14.10 2.71 -14.12
N ASN A 139 -14.58 3.70 -14.84
CA ASN A 139 -15.46 3.48 -15.99
C ASN A 139 -14.63 3.22 -17.27
N ALA A 140 -13.58 2.38 -17.17
CA ALA A 140 -12.64 2.15 -18.26
C ALA A 140 -13.24 1.28 -19.38
N SER A 141 -14.08 0.30 -19.02
CA SER A 141 -14.89 -0.47 -19.96
C SER A 141 -16.07 -1.12 -19.21
N PRO A 142 -17.14 -1.55 -19.93
CA PRO A 142 -18.25 -2.31 -19.32
C PRO A 142 -17.82 -3.62 -18.61
N GLU A 143 -16.66 -4.16 -19.01
CA GLU A 143 -16.14 -5.45 -18.49
C GLU A 143 -15.30 -5.28 -17.21
N GLU A 144 -14.82 -4.07 -16.90
CA GLU A 144 -13.96 -3.85 -15.71
C GLU A 144 -14.59 -4.30 -14.38
N PRO A 145 -15.87 -4.02 -14.09
CA PRO A 145 -16.49 -4.54 -12.89
C PRO A 145 -16.54 -6.07 -12.83
N GLN A 146 -16.74 -6.73 -13.98
CA GLN A 146 -16.74 -8.19 -14.05
C GLN A 146 -15.33 -8.76 -13.83
N LYS A 147 -14.30 -8.17 -14.45
CA LYS A 147 -12.90 -8.56 -14.21
C LYS A 147 -12.51 -8.40 -12.74
N ALA A 148 -12.94 -7.32 -12.09
CA ALA A 148 -12.72 -7.11 -10.67
C ALA A 148 -13.39 -8.18 -9.79
N LYS A 149 -14.63 -8.58 -10.11
CA LYS A 149 -15.34 -9.67 -9.40
C LYS A 149 -14.61 -11.01 -9.57
N VAL A 150 -14.24 -11.37 -10.80
CA VAL A 150 -13.47 -12.59 -11.08
C VAL A 150 -12.16 -12.60 -10.28
N MET A 151 -11.48 -11.46 -10.17
CA MET A 151 -10.26 -11.35 -9.37
C MET A 151 -10.54 -11.66 -7.89
N LEU A 152 -11.62 -11.16 -7.31
CA LEU A 152 -12.00 -11.46 -5.93
C LEU A 152 -12.31 -12.95 -5.72
N GLU A 153 -13.05 -13.56 -6.64
CA GLU A 153 -13.34 -15.00 -6.63
C GLU A 153 -12.06 -15.84 -6.72
N MET A 154 -11.13 -15.45 -7.58
CA MET A 154 -9.82 -16.09 -7.69
C MET A 154 -8.98 -15.96 -6.42
N LEU A 155 -9.02 -14.80 -5.74
CA LEU A 155 -8.37 -14.63 -4.44
C LEU A 155 -8.98 -15.56 -3.38
N GLU A 156 -10.30 -15.71 -3.36
CA GLU A 156 -11.00 -16.55 -2.40
C GLU A 156 -10.64 -18.04 -2.54
N VAL A 157 -10.56 -18.53 -3.78
CA VAL A 157 -10.32 -19.97 -4.06
C VAL A 157 -8.83 -20.30 -4.10
N GLY A 158 -7.99 -19.38 -4.61
CA GLY A 158 -6.58 -19.67 -4.91
C GLY A 158 -5.58 -19.20 -3.88
N TRP A 159 -6.02 -18.46 -2.86
CA TRP A 159 -5.10 -17.89 -1.87
C TRP A 159 -4.47 -18.96 -0.97
N ALA A 160 -3.15 -18.90 -0.83
CA ALA A 160 -2.37 -19.78 0.05
C ALA A 160 -2.57 -21.29 -0.21
N HIS A 161 -2.99 -21.67 -1.41
CA HIS A 161 -3.06 -23.08 -1.80
C HIS A 161 -1.66 -23.69 -1.85
N GLU A 162 -1.51 -24.96 -1.45
CA GLU A 162 -0.20 -25.63 -1.31
C GLU A 162 0.63 -25.62 -2.59
N ASP A 163 0.01 -25.72 -3.77
CA ASP A 163 0.69 -25.72 -5.07
C ASP A 163 1.16 -24.33 -5.52
N HIS A 164 0.70 -23.26 -4.88
CA HIS A 164 0.98 -21.86 -5.20
C HIS A 164 0.74 -21.46 -6.68
N ALA A 165 0.04 -22.27 -7.49
CA ALA A 165 -0.14 -22.03 -8.91
C ALA A 165 -0.86 -20.68 -9.15
N PHE A 166 -1.96 -20.44 -8.42
CA PHE A 166 -2.67 -19.18 -8.46
C PHE A 166 -1.78 -18.02 -8.01
N MET A 167 -1.09 -18.17 -6.88
CA MET A 167 -0.24 -17.13 -6.33
C MET A 167 0.89 -16.75 -7.28
N ARG A 168 1.47 -17.72 -8.01
CA ARG A 168 2.47 -17.44 -9.05
C ARG A 168 1.87 -16.69 -10.23
N ALA A 169 0.71 -17.12 -10.72
CA ALA A 169 0.00 -16.41 -11.80
C ALA A 169 -0.39 -14.99 -11.39
N PHE A 170 -0.82 -14.80 -10.14
CA PHE A 170 -1.11 -13.49 -9.57
C PHE A 170 0.14 -12.62 -9.44
N ALA A 171 1.25 -13.18 -8.95
CA ALA A 171 2.53 -12.50 -8.80
C ALA A 171 3.09 -11.95 -10.12
N THR A 172 2.88 -12.67 -11.25
CA THR A 172 3.35 -12.25 -12.57
C THR A 172 2.71 -10.94 -13.05
N GLN A 173 1.55 -10.56 -12.55
CA GLN A 173 0.92 -9.27 -12.88
C GLN A 173 1.72 -8.09 -12.28
N PHE A 174 2.33 -8.29 -11.10
CA PHE A 174 3.15 -7.29 -10.42
C PHE A 174 4.60 -7.32 -10.86
N GLN A 175 5.09 -8.49 -11.23
CA GLN A 175 6.48 -8.72 -11.62
C GLN A 175 6.57 -9.54 -12.92
N PRO A 176 6.13 -8.99 -14.07
CA PRO A 176 6.06 -9.73 -15.33
C PRO A 176 7.44 -10.19 -15.86
N ARG A 177 8.52 -9.57 -15.37
CA ARG A 177 9.92 -9.93 -15.69
C ARG A 177 10.69 -10.42 -14.47
N GLY A 178 10.00 -10.72 -13.36
CA GLY A 178 10.61 -11.25 -12.16
C GLY A 178 11.26 -12.61 -12.39
N SER A 179 12.44 -12.85 -11.82
CA SER A 179 13.03 -14.18 -11.76
C SER A 179 12.15 -15.13 -10.95
N ILE A 180 12.39 -16.44 -11.09
CA ILE A 180 11.69 -17.46 -10.30
C ILE A 180 11.86 -17.18 -8.79
N GLU A 181 13.03 -16.73 -8.38
CA GLU A 181 13.33 -16.36 -6.98
C GLU A 181 12.49 -15.18 -6.52
N HIS A 182 12.36 -14.12 -7.34
CA HIS A 182 11.50 -12.97 -7.04
C HIS A 182 10.03 -13.38 -6.92
N LEU A 183 9.52 -14.20 -7.85
CA LEU A 183 8.14 -14.68 -7.80
C LEU A 183 7.88 -15.56 -6.57
N ARG A 184 8.84 -16.43 -6.20
CA ARG A 184 8.76 -17.26 -4.99
C ARG A 184 8.70 -16.38 -3.74
N SER A 185 9.66 -15.46 -3.59
CA SER A 185 9.71 -14.53 -2.46
C SER A 185 8.42 -13.70 -2.34
N TRP A 186 7.82 -13.33 -3.48
CA TRP A 186 6.55 -12.61 -3.51
C TRP A 186 5.38 -13.49 -3.03
N CYS A 187 5.30 -14.75 -3.48
CA CYS A 187 4.28 -15.70 -3.04
C CYS A 187 4.39 -16.00 -1.54
N GLU A 188 5.60 -16.21 -1.03
CA GLU A 188 5.87 -16.42 0.40
C GLU A 188 5.41 -15.23 1.23
N LEU A 189 5.75 -14.01 0.81
CA LEU A 189 5.30 -12.78 1.47
C LEU A 189 3.77 -12.71 1.52
N GLN A 190 3.08 -12.94 0.40
CA GLN A 190 1.62 -12.83 0.33
C GLN A 190 0.92 -13.88 1.20
N SER A 191 1.39 -15.13 1.16
CA SER A 191 0.84 -16.22 1.99
C SER A 191 1.05 -15.96 3.48
N ALA A 192 2.20 -15.40 3.87
CA ALA A 192 2.49 -15.05 5.25
C ALA A 192 1.74 -13.80 5.71
N ALA A 193 1.42 -12.89 4.79
CA ALA A 193 0.84 -11.60 5.12
C ALA A 193 -0.57 -11.70 5.68
N THR A 194 -1.44 -12.56 5.11
CA THR A 194 -2.83 -12.61 5.55
C THR A 194 -3.57 -13.88 5.13
N SER A 195 -4.80 -14.06 5.62
CA SER A 195 -5.73 -15.11 5.21
C SER A 195 -6.42 -14.78 3.87
N ALA A 196 -7.02 -15.80 3.23
CA ALA A 196 -7.85 -15.60 2.03
C ALA A 196 -9.00 -14.63 2.28
N SER A 197 -9.72 -14.80 3.39
CA SER A 197 -10.84 -13.95 3.76
C SER A 197 -10.44 -12.48 3.91
N ASN A 198 -9.33 -12.21 4.59
CA ASN A 198 -8.81 -10.85 4.72
C ASN A 198 -8.32 -10.29 3.37
N ALA A 199 -7.62 -11.09 2.55
CA ALA A 199 -7.17 -10.67 1.23
C ALA A 199 -8.34 -10.23 0.35
N VAL A 200 -9.45 -10.99 0.36
CA VAL A 200 -10.68 -10.65 -0.36
C VAL A 200 -11.33 -9.38 0.20
N ALA A 201 -11.49 -9.29 1.53
CA ALA A 201 -12.12 -8.15 2.19
C ALA A 201 -11.35 -6.85 1.91
N LEU A 202 -10.03 -6.87 2.09
CA LEU A 202 -9.13 -5.75 1.82
C LEU A 202 -9.18 -5.32 0.34
N SER A 203 -9.16 -6.29 -0.58
CA SER A 203 -9.25 -6.01 -2.02
C SER A 203 -10.59 -5.37 -2.38
N ARG A 204 -11.69 -5.86 -1.82
CA ARG A 204 -13.04 -5.34 -2.08
C ARG A 204 -13.14 -3.87 -1.69
N VAL A 205 -12.64 -3.51 -0.52
CA VAL A 205 -12.59 -2.11 -0.06
C VAL A 205 -11.78 -1.25 -1.02
N MET A 206 -10.58 -1.69 -1.40
CA MET A 206 -9.71 -0.92 -2.30
C MET A 206 -10.23 -0.84 -3.73
N PHE A 207 -11.03 -1.83 -4.17
CA PHE A 207 -11.68 -1.76 -5.49
C PHE A 207 -12.83 -0.74 -5.52
N ASP A 208 -13.42 -0.41 -4.39
CA ASP A 208 -14.52 0.56 -4.28
C ASP A 208 -14.09 1.97 -3.86
N VAL A 209 -12.83 2.17 -3.46
CA VAL A 209 -12.33 3.46 -2.99
C VAL A 209 -12.44 4.55 -4.06
N ASP A 210 -12.78 5.78 -3.63
CA ASP A 210 -12.71 6.99 -4.44
C ASP A 210 -12.24 8.16 -3.56
N VAL A 211 -11.05 8.67 -3.87
CA VAL A 211 -10.41 9.78 -3.16
C VAL A 211 -10.10 10.97 -4.07
N GLN A 212 -10.82 11.07 -5.21
CA GLN A 212 -10.58 12.13 -6.18
C GLN A 212 -10.84 13.52 -5.59
N ASP A 213 -11.85 13.66 -4.73
CA ASP A 213 -12.14 14.94 -4.07
C ASP A 213 -11.09 15.30 -3.01
N SER A 214 -10.53 14.32 -2.33
CA SER A 214 -9.39 14.51 -1.43
C SER A 214 -8.12 14.89 -2.19
N ALA A 215 -7.88 14.27 -3.35
CA ALA A 215 -6.75 14.62 -4.23
C ALA A 215 -6.79 16.09 -4.68
N ALA A 216 -7.98 16.62 -4.94
CA ALA A 216 -8.15 18.03 -5.33
C ALA A 216 -7.86 19.02 -4.18
N ARG A 217 -7.88 18.56 -2.94
CA ARG A 217 -7.60 19.38 -1.74
C ARG A 217 -6.16 19.30 -1.23
N LEU A 218 -5.29 18.53 -1.88
CA LEU A 218 -3.90 18.43 -1.49
C LEU A 218 -3.21 19.79 -1.57
N ASP A 219 -2.48 20.18 -0.54
CA ASP A 219 -1.79 21.47 -0.42
C ASP A 219 -0.27 21.36 -0.41
N CYS A 220 0.28 20.15 -0.28
CA CYS A 220 1.72 19.90 -0.29
C CYS A 220 2.28 19.64 -1.70
N PRO A 221 3.59 19.84 -1.92
CA PRO A 221 4.28 19.42 -3.13
C PRO A 221 4.06 17.93 -3.37
N THR A 222 3.56 17.60 -4.57
CA THR A 222 3.21 16.22 -4.92
C THR A 222 3.87 15.81 -6.22
N LEU A 223 4.53 14.64 -6.20
CA LEU A 223 5.05 13.95 -7.39
C LEU A 223 4.18 12.74 -7.69
N VAL A 224 3.68 12.64 -8.92
CA VAL A 224 3.01 11.45 -9.43
C VAL A 224 3.93 10.76 -10.44
N ALA A 225 4.40 9.56 -10.12
CA ALA A 225 5.22 8.75 -11.01
C ALA A 225 4.48 7.44 -11.32
N HIS A 226 4.45 7.05 -12.60
CA HIS A 226 3.68 5.88 -13.02
C HIS A 226 4.40 5.12 -14.14
N PRO A 227 4.58 3.79 -14.01
CA PRO A 227 5.12 2.98 -15.10
C PRO A 227 4.17 2.97 -16.31
N ASP A 228 4.69 3.21 -17.51
CA ASP A 228 3.88 3.23 -18.74
C ASP A 228 3.14 1.90 -19.01
N ARG A 229 3.71 0.78 -18.56
CA ARG A 229 3.21 -0.57 -18.80
C ARG A 229 2.83 -1.27 -17.51
N ASP A 230 2.23 -0.54 -16.58
CA ASP A 230 1.70 -1.13 -15.35
C ASP A 230 0.48 -1.99 -15.68
N ALA A 231 0.59 -3.30 -15.42
CA ALA A 231 -0.48 -4.27 -15.69
C ALA A 231 -1.57 -4.26 -14.59
N VAL A 232 -1.30 -3.66 -13.44
CA VAL A 232 -2.21 -3.65 -12.28
C VAL A 232 -3.01 -2.35 -12.22
N VAL A 233 -2.32 -1.23 -12.36
CA VAL A 233 -2.90 0.11 -12.38
C VAL A 233 -2.58 0.77 -13.71
N PRO A 234 -3.56 0.95 -14.61
CA PRO A 234 -3.34 1.63 -15.89
C PRO A 234 -2.73 3.03 -15.69
N VAL A 235 -1.77 3.41 -16.53
CA VAL A 235 -1.08 4.71 -16.46
C VAL A 235 -2.06 5.89 -16.56
N GLU A 236 -3.21 5.69 -17.19
CA GLU A 236 -4.30 6.66 -17.28
C GLU A 236 -4.80 7.09 -15.91
N GLU A 237 -4.82 6.18 -14.92
CA GLU A 237 -5.22 6.51 -13.55
C GLU A 237 -4.21 7.46 -12.88
N GLY A 238 -2.92 7.29 -13.14
CA GLY A 238 -1.89 8.22 -12.70
C GLY A 238 -2.03 9.60 -13.35
N ARG A 239 -2.30 9.64 -14.67
CA ARG A 239 -2.55 10.90 -15.41
C ARG A 239 -3.80 11.63 -14.90
N LEU A 240 -4.89 10.89 -14.66
CA LEU A 240 -6.12 11.45 -14.10
C LEU A 240 -5.89 12.00 -12.70
N LEU A 241 -5.14 11.26 -11.87
CA LEU A 241 -4.80 11.69 -10.53
C LEU A 241 -3.95 12.99 -10.54
N ALA A 242 -2.92 13.05 -11.37
CA ALA A 242 -2.09 14.26 -11.52
C ALA A 242 -2.91 15.46 -11.99
N LYS A 243 -3.82 15.26 -12.96
CA LYS A 243 -4.74 16.28 -13.42
C LYS A 243 -5.69 16.77 -12.31
N LYS A 244 -6.18 15.86 -11.47
CA LYS A 244 -7.08 16.18 -10.37
C LYS A 244 -6.38 16.99 -9.27
N ILE A 245 -5.12 16.65 -8.96
CA ILE A 245 -4.26 17.41 -8.03
C ILE A 245 -3.96 18.81 -8.59
N GLY A 246 -3.78 18.94 -9.90
CA GLY A 246 -3.64 20.21 -10.62
C GLY A 246 -2.26 20.88 -10.54
N ARG A 247 -1.46 20.57 -9.51
CA ARG A 247 -0.10 21.08 -9.27
C ARG A 247 0.91 19.97 -9.01
N ALA A 248 0.58 18.76 -9.41
CA ALA A 248 1.50 17.63 -9.33
C ALA A 248 2.54 17.72 -10.45
N HIS A 249 3.78 17.35 -10.14
CA HIS A 249 4.78 17.00 -11.15
C HIS A 249 4.55 15.57 -11.62
N VAL A 250 4.66 15.32 -12.92
CA VAL A 250 4.47 14.01 -13.56
C VAL A 250 5.78 13.55 -14.20
#